data_29260b586862c0e4abef8615e4737b52
#
_entry.id   29260b586862c0e4abef8615e4737b52
#
_cell.length_a   1.000
_cell.length_b   1.000
_cell.length_c   1.000
_cell.angle_alpha   90.00
_cell.angle_beta   90.00
_cell.angle_gamma   90.00
#
_symmetry.space_group_name_H-M   'P 1'
#
loop_
_entity.id
_entity.type
_entity.pdbx_description
1 polymer ?
#
loop_
_entity_poly.entity_id
_entity_poly.type
_entity_poly.pdbx_seq_one_letter_code
_entity_poly.pdbx_strand_id
1 'polypeptide(L)'
;LRNRRQRQMCIRDSNVTFLGRGGSDTTAVALAHALNADACELYTDVPGVFTTDPRVCEQAKKMPSISFDELLEMTAVGCPKPAMRSVEVARSYGVKLHVRSAFTWEPGTWVTKEENSMEKPIISAVVPDTSQSKVTVSGVPDNPGVAAAIFRPLADSDVNVDMIVQNTSDEGVTDISFTLPTEQMEIGKEIMMSVASEIGAGEVSTDDSVGRVSVIGAGMASNPGVAATILSLIHI
;
A
#
# COMPACT_ATOMS: atom_id res chain seq x y z
N LEU A 1 -19.39 -16.13 -15.29
CA LEU A 1 -20.04 -14.98 -14.66
C LEU A 1 -19.13 -13.77 -14.86
N ARG A 2 -19.46 -12.92 -15.85
CA ARG A 2 -18.76 -11.65 -16.06
C ARG A 2 -19.02 -10.79 -14.84
N ASN A 3 -17.98 -10.47 -14.06
CA ASN A 3 -17.99 -9.42 -13.05
C ASN A 3 -18.47 -8.12 -13.71
N ARG A 4 -19.74 -7.80 -13.52
CA ARG A 4 -20.23 -6.45 -13.79
C ARG A 4 -19.65 -5.57 -12.68
N ARG A 5 -18.49 -4.99 -12.95
CA ARG A 5 -18.02 -3.87 -12.15
C ARG A 5 -19.14 -2.84 -12.17
N GLN A 6 -19.80 -2.65 -11.05
CA GLN A 6 -20.74 -1.53 -10.90
C GLN A 6 -19.93 -0.25 -11.06
N ARG A 7 -20.05 0.33 -12.25
CA ARG A 7 -19.48 1.65 -12.50
C ARG A 7 -20.45 2.65 -11.92
N GLN A 8 -20.10 3.21 -10.79
CA GLN A 8 -20.85 4.33 -10.23
C GLN A 8 -20.51 5.56 -11.04
N MET A 9 -21.50 6.05 -11.78
CA MET A 9 -21.39 7.26 -12.59
C MET A 9 -21.95 8.43 -11.78
N CYS A 10 -21.15 9.47 -11.61
CA CYS A 10 -21.60 10.75 -11.11
C CYS A 10 -21.70 11.72 -12.29
N ILE A 11 -22.72 12.56 -12.31
CA ILE A 11 -22.86 13.64 -13.30
C ILE A 11 -22.50 14.93 -12.60
N ARG A 12 -21.43 15.58 -13.06
CA ARG A 12 -21.06 16.92 -12.62
C ARG A 12 -20.86 17.78 -13.86
N ASP A 13 -21.49 18.94 -13.88
CA ASP A 13 -21.37 19.92 -14.96
C ASP A 13 -21.64 19.32 -16.35
N SER A 14 -22.63 18.42 -16.46
CA SER A 14 -23.00 17.66 -17.65
C SER A 14 -21.97 16.60 -18.09
N ASN A 15 -20.91 16.38 -17.33
CA ASN A 15 -19.91 15.34 -17.61
C ASN A 15 -20.16 14.09 -16.75
N VAL A 16 -19.99 12.92 -17.36
CA VAL A 16 -19.99 11.64 -16.68
C VAL A 16 -18.62 11.44 -16.04
N THR A 17 -18.58 11.31 -14.71
CA THR A 17 -17.35 11.10 -13.96
C THR A 17 -17.39 9.77 -13.23
N PHE A 18 -16.20 9.18 -12.99
CA PHE A 18 -16.03 7.94 -12.23
C PHE A 18 -15.13 8.20 -11.04
N LEU A 19 -15.47 7.59 -9.90
CA LEU A 19 -14.64 7.67 -8.70
C LEU A 19 -13.34 6.85 -8.77
N GLY A 20 -13.14 6.13 -9.87
CA GLY A 20 -11.97 5.29 -10.08
C GLY A 20 -12.03 3.95 -9.32
N ARG A 21 -10.87 3.33 -9.10
CA ARG A 21 -10.73 2.05 -8.42
C ARG A 21 -11.15 2.20 -6.95
N GLY A 22 -11.97 1.25 -6.44
CA GLY A 22 -12.49 1.31 -5.05
C GLY A 22 -13.61 2.32 -4.84
N GLY A 23 -14.11 2.98 -5.89
CA GLY A 23 -15.17 3.97 -5.78
C GLY A 23 -16.49 3.43 -5.24
N SER A 24 -16.83 2.15 -5.48
CA SER A 24 -18.02 1.49 -4.93
C SER A 24 -17.96 1.36 -3.42
N ASP A 25 -16.81 0.94 -2.88
CA ASP A 25 -16.60 0.78 -1.44
C ASP A 25 -16.69 2.16 -0.75
N THR A 26 -16.02 3.16 -1.32
CA THR A 26 -16.05 4.54 -0.81
C THR A 26 -17.47 5.10 -0.78
N THR A 27 -18.26 4.86 -1.83
CA THR A 27 -19.65 5.33 -1.88
C THR A 27 -20.53 4.58 -0.90
N ALA A 28 -20.35 3.27 -0.73
CA ALA A 28 -21.09 2.51 0.26
C ALA A 28 -20.89 3.09 1.67
N VAL A 29 -19.65 3.42 2.02
CA VAL A 29 -19.32 4.05 3.30
C VAL A 29 -19.94 5.45 3.43
N ALA A 30 -19.85 6.27 2.39
CA ALA A 30 -20.47 7.62 2.40
C ALA A 30 -21.98 7.55 2.55
N LEU A 31 -22.65 6.60 1.90
CA LEU A 31 -24.08 6.36 2.06
C LEU A 31 -24.43 5.86 3.46
N ALA A 32 -23.64 4.92 4.01
CA ALA A 32 -23.83 4.43 5.36
C ALA A 32 -23.76 5.57 6.39
N HIS A 33 -22.80 6.48 6.24
CA HIS A 33 -22.72 7.68 7.07
C HIS A 33 -23.94 8.59 6.89
N ALA A 34 -24.32 8.92 5.65
CA ALA A 34 -25.45 9.80 5.36
C ALA A 34 -26.80 9.27 5.86
N LEU A 35 -26.94 7.94 5.92
CA LEU A 35 -28.15 7.26 6.41
C LEU A 35 -28.10 6.95 7.91
N ASN A 36 -27.02 7.30 8.61
CA ASN A 36 -26.76 6.92 10.00
C ASN A 36 -26.91 5.41 10.24
N ALA A 37 -26.37 4.59 9.32
CA ALA A 37 -26.41 3.15 9.43
C ALA A 37 -25.53 2.64 10.58
N ASP A 38 -25.91 1.55 11.23
CA ASP A 38 -25.16 0.95 12.33
C ASP A 38 -23.81 0.39 11.88
N ALA A 39 -23.72 -0.06 10.63
CA ALA A 39 -22.52 -0.57 9.99
C ALA A 39 -22.61 -0.52 8.46
N CYS A 40 -21.48 -0.60 7.78
CA CYS A 40 -21.37 -0.79 6.34
C CYS A 40 -20.78 -2.17 6.05
N GLU A 41 -21.55 -3.06 5.43
CA GLU A 41 -21.07 -4.38 5.00
C GLU A 41 -20.47 -4.29 3.59
N LEU A 42 -19.19 -4.65 3.46
CA LEU A 42 -18.49 -4.74 2.19
C LEU A 42 -18.36 -6.20 1.78
N TYR A 43 -19.13 -6.59 0.76
CA TYR A 43 -19.10 -7.93 0.21
C TYR A 43 -18.04 -8.05 -0.88
N THR A 44 -17.04 -8.91 -0.64
CA THR A 44 -15.89 -9.10 -1.51
C THR A 44 -15.76 -10.55 -1.96
N ASP A 45 -14.75 -10.83 -2.76
CA ASP A 45 -14.35 -12.18 -3.18
C ASP A 45 -13.56 -12.96 -2.12
N VAL A 46 -13.23 -12.31 -0.99
CA VAL A 46 -12.55 -12.92 0.17
C VAL A 46 -13.43 -12.88 1.42
N PRO A 47 -13.33 -13.86 2.33
CA PRO A 47 -14.20 -13.95 3.51
C PRO A 47 -13.82 -13.00 4.66
N GLY A 48 -13.00 -12.00 4.43
CA GLY A 48 -12.56 -11.04 5.43
C GLY A 48 -11.11 -10.59 5.20
N VAL A 49 -10.52 -9.96 6.21
CA VAL A 49 -9.10 -9.56 6.24
C VAL A 49 -8.29 -10.67 6.90
N PHE A 50 -7.13 -10.98 6.31
CA PHE A 50 -6.23 -12.03 6.79
C PHE A 50 -4.91 -11.44 7.28
N THR A 51 -4.21 -12.19 8.11
CA THR A 51 -2.87 -11.83 8.59
C THR A 51 -1.81 -11.74 7.48
N THR A 52 -2.05 -12.40 6.35
CA THR A 52 -1.31 -12.28 5.08
C THR A 52 -2.20 -12.78 3.95
N ASP A 53 -1.74 -12.68 2.69
CA ASP A 53 -2.49 -13.20 1.55
C ASP A 53 -2.54 -14.75 1.60
N PRO A 54 -3.74 -15.36 1.73
CA PRO A 54 -3.88 -16.81 1.80
C PRO A 54 -3.47 -17.53 0.51
N ARG A 55 -3.34 -16.81 -0.61
CA ARG A 55 -2.82 -17.38 -1.87
C ARG A 55 -1.30 -17.53 -1.87
N VAL A 56 -0.63 -16.74 -1.02
CA VAL A 56 0.84 -16.79 -0.85
C VAL A 56 1.21 -17.67 0.33
N CYS A 57 0.43 -17.65 1.39
CA CYS A 57 0.68 -18.43 2.60
C CYS A 57 -0.61 -19.13 3.06
N GLU A 58 -0.67 -20.45 2.91
CA GLU A 58 -1.82 -21.26 3.31
C GLU A 58 -2.14 -21.21 4.82
N GLN A 59 -1.14 -20.83 5.63
CA GLN A 59 -1.30 -20.67 7.08
C GLN A 59 -1.89 -19.32 7.50
N ALA A 60 -2.22 -18.45 6.53
CA ALA A 60 -2.85 -17.18 6.78
C ALA A 60 -4.13 -17.34 7.61
N LYS A 61 -4.26 -16.56 8.68
CA LYS A 61 -5.42 -16.60 9.56
C LYS A 61 -6.34 -15.42 9.28
N LYS A 62 -7.64 -15.72 9.18
CA LYS A 62 -8.66 -14.66 9.10
C LYS A 62 -8.76 -13.94 10.45
N MET A 63 -8.74 -12.61 10.41
CA MET A 63 -8.86 -11.77 11.59
C MET A 63 -10.34 -11.53 11.90
N PRO A 64 -10.81 -11.80 13.12
CA PRO A 64 -12.20 -11.52 13.49
C PRO A 64 -12.49 -10.02 13.56
N SER A 65 -11.49 -9.25 13.97
CA SER A 65 -11.52 -7.78 14.04
C SER A 65 -10.15 -7.20 13.77
N ILE A 66 -10.13 -5.95 13.29
CA ILE A 66 -8.93 -5.17 13.04
C ILE A 66 -9.24 -3.70 13.31
N SER A 67 -8.26 -2.93 13.76
CA SER A 67 -8.40 -1.48 13.89
C SER A 67 -8.33 -0.78 12.53
N PHE A 68 -8.91 0.45 12.44
CA PHE A 68 -8.77 1.26 11.23
C PHE A 68 -7.31 1.56 10.92
N ASP A 69 -6.48 1.83 11.94
CA ASP A 69 -5.09 2.20 11.75
C ASP A 69 -4.28 1.04 11.16
N GLU A 70 -4.40 -0.16 11.73
CA GLU A 70 -3.73 -1.36 11.19
C GLU A 70 -4.19 -1.68 9.77
N LEU A 71 -5.50 -1.58 9.49
CA LEU A 71 -6.01 -1.84 8.15
C LEU A 71 -5.55 -0.80 7.14
N LEU A 72 -5.45 0.48 7.53
CA LEU A 72 -4.89 1.54 6.69
C LEU A 72 -3.42 1.27 6.37
N GLU A 73 -2.62 0.89 7.36
CA GLU A 73 -1.23 0.48 7.12
C GLU A 73 -1.15 -0.70 6.15
N MET A 74 -1.96 -1.75 6.36
CA MET A 74 -2.01 -2.91 5.44
C MET A 74 -2.37 -2.49 4.01
N THR A 75 -3.38 -1.64 3.85
CA THR A 75 -3.85 -1.23 2.52
C THR A 75 -2.87 -0.27 1.83
N ALA A 76 -2.15 0.55 2.59
CA ALA A 76 -1.10 1.43 2.08
C ALA A 76 0.08 0.65 1.50
N VAL A 77 0.39 -0.53 2.06
CA VAL A 77 1.53 -1.34 1.60
C VAL A 77 1.14 -2.46 0.62
N GLY A 78 -0.11 -2.48 0.14
CA GLY A 78 -0.51 -3.37 -0.95
C GLY A 78 -1.61 -4.37 -0.63
N CYS A 79 -2.20 -4.39 0.58
CA CYS A 79 -3.39 -5.21 0.83
C CYS A 79 -4.56 -4.75 -0.08
N PRO A 80 -5.07 -5.61 -0.98
CA PRO A 80 -5.95 -5.15 -2.05
C PRO A 80 -7.40 -4.88 -1.61
N LYS A 81 -7.81 -5.34 -0.43
CA LYS A 81 -9.20 -5.30 0.05
C LYS A 81 -9.29 -5.05 1.57
N PRO A 82 -10.20 -4.18 1.99
CA PRO A 82 -11.01 -3.22 1.22
C PRO A 82 -10.15 -2.11 0.60
N ALA A 83 -10.75 -1.27 -0.26
CA ALA A 83 -10.03 -0.15 -0.85
C ALA A 83 -9.61 0.87 0.22
N MET A 84 -8.34 1.27 0.25
CA MET A 84 -7.76 2.20 1.24
C MET A 84 -8.64 3.44 1.47
N ARG A 85 -9.06 4.10 0.39
CA ARG A 85 -9.91 5.29 0.44
C ARG A 85 -11.23 5.06 1.19
N SER A 86 -11.81 3.86 1.09
CA SER A 86 -13.04 3.53 1.82
C SER A 86 -12.80 3.39 3.32
N VAL A 87 -11.63 2.88 3.71
CA VAL A 87 -11.21 2.75 5.11
C VAL A 87 -10.93 4.13 5.71
N GLU A 88 -10.27 5.03 4.97
CA GLU A 88 -10.04 6.42 5.38
C GLU A 88 -11.35 7.18 5.64
N VAL A 89 -12.31 7.07 4.72
CA VAL A 89 -13.64 7.68 4.86
C VAL A 89 -14.37 7.08 6.05
N ALA A 90 -14.37 5.75 6.21
CA ALA A 90 -15.01 5.08 7.34
C ALA A 90 -14.41 5.52 8.68
N ARG A 91 -13.08 5.61 8.77
CA ARG A 91 -12.38 6.12 9.96
C ARG A 91 -12.80 7.56 10.28
N SER A 92 -12.78 8.44 9.28
CA SER A 92 -13.07 9.87 9.44
C SER A 92 -14.48 10.13 9.92
N TYR A 93 -15.45 9.35 9.44
CA TYR A 93 -16.85 9.48 9.80
C TYR A 93 -17.33 8.52 10.90
N GLY A 94 -16.46 7.65 11.39
CA GLY A 94 -16.77 6.70 12.46
C GLY A 94 -17.73 5.58 12.04
N VAL A 95 -17.78 5.24 10.74
CA VAL A 95 -18.63 4.16 10.21
C VAL A 95 -17.94 2.82 10.46
N LYS A 96 -18.58 1.92 11.19
CA LYS A 96 -18.09 0.55 11.37
C LYS A 96 -18.15 -0.20 10.03
N LEU A 97 -17.06 -0.90 9.67
CA LEU A 97 -17.06 -1.75 8.48
C LEU A 97 -17.13 -3.21 8.87
N HIS A 98 -17.81 -4.00 8.03
CA HIS A 98 -17.80 -5.45 8.13
C HIS A 98 -17.44 -6.02 6.75
N VAL A 99 -16.22 -6.53 6.62
CA VAL A 99 -15.71 -7.11 5.36
C VAL A 99 -16.08 -8.59 5.32
N ARG A 100 -16.86 -8.98 4.30
CA ARG A 100 -17.44 -10.32 4.19
C ARG A 100 -17.29 -10.91 2.79
N SER A 101 -17.41 -12.22 2.69
CA SER A 101 -17.52 -12.88 1.39
C SER A 101 -18.89 -12.64 0.75
N ALA A 102 -18.90 -12.39 -0.56
CA ALA A 102 -20.12 -12.38 -1.36
C ALA A 102 -20.63 -13.80 -1.68
N PHE A 103 -19.87 -14.84 -1.36
CA PHE A 103 -20.13 -16.23 -1.75
C PHE A 103 -20.43 -17.17 -0.58
N THR A 104 -20.06 -16.77 0.63
CA THR A 104 -20.25 -17.58 1.85
C THR A 104 -20.94 -16.77 2.94
N TRP A 105 -21.60 -17.47 3.87
CA TRP A 105 -22.24 -16.86 5.04
C TRP A 105 -21.34 -16.85 6.28
N GLU A 106 -20.05 -17.10 6.10
CA GLU A 106 -19.09 -17.07 7.20
C GLU A 106 -19.00 -15.67 7.83
N PRO A 107 -18.70 -15.62 9.13
CA PRO A 107 -18.37 -14.37 9.79
C PRO A 107 -17.19 -13.69 9.08
N GLY A 108 -17.33 -12.41 8.79
CA GLY A 108 -16.27 -11.60 8.19
C GLY A 108 -15.32 -11.02 9.23
N THR A 109 -14.65 -9.93 8.81
CA THR A 109 -13.78 -9.13 9.69
C THR A 109 -14.45 -7.80 10.01
N TRP A 110 -14.57 -7.49 11.29
CA TRP A 110 -15.02 -6.18 11.74
C TRP A 110 -13.86 -5.18 11.75
N VAL A 111 -14.10 -3.99 11.20
CA VAL A 111 -13.16 -2.87 11.27
C VAL A 111 -13.76 -1.79 12.16
N THR A 112 -13.09 -1.55 13.28
CA THR A 112 -13.59 -0.63 14.32
C THR A 112 -12.47 0.30 14.78
N LYS A 113 -12.84 1.29 15.59
CA LYS A 113 -11.83 2.02 16.37
C LYS A 113 -11.12 1.05 17.29
N GLU A 114 -9.87 1.37 17.58
CA GLU A 114 -9.05 0.57 18.48
C GLU A 114 -9.78 0.34 19.80
N GLU A 115 -10.08 -0.92 20.13
CA GLU A 115 -10.49 -1.30 21.46
C GLU A 115 -9.21 -1.48 22.27
N ASN A 116 -9.17 -0.96 23.49
CA ASN A 116 -8.07 -1.12 24.45
C ASN A 116 -7.99 -2.60 24.90
N SER A 117 -7.61 -3.49 24.00
CA SER A 117 -7.23 -4.85 24.40
C SER A 117 -5.87 -4.78 25.11
N MET A 118 -5.79 -5.34 26.30
CA MET A 118 -4.57 -5.29 27.13
C MET A 118 -3.39 -6.05 26.50
N GLU A 119 -3.64 -6.90 25.50
CA GLU A 119 -2.59 -7.68 24.81
C GLU A 119 -2.79 -7.57 23.30
N LYS A 120 -1.94 -6.78 22.65
CA LYS A 120 -1.86 -6.74 21.18
C LYS A 120 -0.74 -7.66 20.72
N PRO A 121 -0.92 -8.37 19.60
CA PRO A 121 0.16 -9.11 18.99
C PRO A 121 1.27 -8.13 18.57
N ILE A 122 2.51 -8.54 18.75
CA ILE A 122 3.69 -7.74 18.32
C ILE A 122 3.63 -7.46 16.81
N ILE A 123 3.20 -8.47 16.04
CA ILE A 123 2.97 -8.42 14.59
C ILE A 123 1.53 -8.82 14.34
N SER A 124 0.77 -7.92 13.73
CA SER A 124 -0.63 -8.15 13.38
C SER A 124 -0.78 -8.78 12.00
N ALA A 125 0.05 -8.36 11.04
CA ALA A 125 -0.01 -8.83 9.67
C ALA A 125 1.33 -8.74 8.94
N VAL A 126 1.44 -9.50 7.85
CA VAL A 126 2.55 -9.45 6.89
C VAL A 126 1.96 -9.30 5.49
N VAL A 127 2.31 -8.24 4.79
CA VAL A 127 1.76 -7.93 3.47
C VAL A 127 2.86 -8.08 2.40
N PRO A 128 2.76 -9.08 1.52
CA PRO A 128 3.64 -9.19 0.36
C PRO A 128 3.14 -8.30 -0.79
N ASP A 129 4.06 -7.67 -1.49
CA ASP A 129 3.78 -6.89 -2.71
C ASP A 129 4.84 -7.21 -3.76
N THR A 130 4.42 -7.76 -4.89
CA THR A 130 5.26 -8.11 -6.04
C THR A 130 5.01 -7.23 -7.25
N SER A 131 4.30 -6.14 -7.08
CA SER A 131 3.94 -5.20 -8.16
C SER A 131 4.90 -4.00 -8.26
N GLN A 132 6.06 -4.10 -7.61
CA GLN A 132 7.07 -3.06 -7.56
C GLN A 132 8.28 -3.44 -8.40
N SER A 133 8.91 -2.42 -8.97
CA SER A 133 10.24 -2.52 -9.60
C SER A 133 11.18 -1.52 -8.95
N LYS A 134 12.46 -1.87 -8.90
CA LYS A 134 13.50 -1.03 -8.32
C LYS A 134 14.26 -0.31 -9.44
N VAL A 135 14.48 0.98 -9.25
CA VAL A 135 15.39 1.80 -10.06
C VAL A 135 16.52 2.27 -9.16
N THR A 136 17.74 2.16 -9.66
CA THR A 136 18.95 2.64 -8.96
C THR A 136 19.70 3.59 -9.87
N VAL A 137 19.99 4.78 -9.37
CA VAL A 137 20.86 5.77 -9.99
C VAL A 137 22.16 5.79 -9.18
N SER A 138 23.24 5.35 -9.80
CA SER A 138 24.54 5.23 -9.15
C SER A 138 25.38 6.48 -9.36
N GLY A 139 26.31 6.74 -8.42
CA GLY A 139 27.28 7.83 -8.55
C GLY A 139 26.65 9.22 -8.60
N VAL A 140 25.55 9.43 -7.91
CA VAL A 140 24.86 10.73 -7.82
C VAL A 140 25.72 11.67 -6.99
N PRO A 141 26.09 12.89 -7.49
CA PRO A 141 26.81 13.88 -6.71
C PRO A 141 26.04 14.30 -5.45
N ASP A 142 26.69 14.29 -4.29
CA ASP A 142 26.04 14.67 -3.03
C ASP A 142 26.00 16.20 -2.88
N ASN A 143 25.14 16.81 -3.68
CA ASN A 143 24.92 18.27 -3.70
C ASN A 143 23.51 18.61 -3.21
N PRO A 144 23.33 19.73 -2.49
CA PRO A 144 22.01 20.20 -2.10
C PRO A 144 21.08 20.36 -3.29
N GLY A 145 19.87 19.76 -3.21
CA GLY A 145 18.86 19.85 -4.26
C GLY A 145 18.87 18.71 -5.28
N VAL A 146 19.89 17.84 -5.31
CA VAL A 146 19.96 16.72 -6.26
C VAL A 146 18.79 15.76 -6.15
N ALA A 147 18.33 15.45 -4.94
CA ALA A 147 17.15 14.61 -4.73
C ALA A 147 15.89 15.24 -5.38
N ALA A 148 15.72 16.56 -5.28
CA ALA A 148 14.61 17.25 -5.93
C ALA A 148 14.73 17.18 -7.47
N ALA A 149 15.94 17.26 -8.01
CA ALA A 149 16.19 17.13 -9.44
C ALA A 149 15.83 15.73 -9.96
N ILE A 150 16.02 14.68 -9.15
CA ILE A 150 15.67 13.29 -9.47
C ILE A 150 14.16 13.07 -9.39
N PHE A 151 13.49 13.48 -8.30
CA PHE A 151 12.10 13.08 -8.05
C PHE A 151 11.06 14.02 -8.66
N ARG A 152 11.39 15.29 -8.97
CA ARG A 152 10.44 16.22 -9.58
C ARG A 152 9.99 15.80 -10.99
N PRO A 153 10.88 15.40 -11.92
CA PRO A 153 10.46 14.92 -13.24
C PRO A 153 9.57 13.67 -13.20
N LEU A 154 9.77 12.78 -12.21
CA LEU A 154 8.90 11.63 -12.00
C LEU A 154 7.50 12.08 -11.56
N ALA A 155 7.42 13.00 -10.61
CA ALA A 155 6.15 13.54 -10.14
C ALA A 155 5.40 14.31 -11.24
N ASP A 156 6.09 15.10 -12.05
CA ASP A 156 5.52 15.85 -13.18
C ASP A 156 4.96 14.90 -14.27
N SER A 157 5.42 13.64 -14.29
CA SER A 157 4.96 12.59 -15.20
C SER A 157 3.98 11.61 -14.54
N ASP A 158 3.40 11.94 -13.37
CA ASP A 158 2.50 11.09 -12.60
C ASP A 158 3.09 9.71 -12.23
N VAL A 159 4.41 9.61 -12.12
CA VAL A 159 5.09 8.39 -11.65
C VAL A 159 5.17 8.41 -10.13
N ASN A 160 4.51 7.43 -9.49
CA ASN A 160 4.54 7.28 -8.05
C ASN A 160 5.81 6.58 -7.60
N VAL A 161 6.53 7.20 -6.66
CA VAL A 161 7.70 6.62 -5.97
C VAL A 161 7.26 6.21 -4.57
N ASP A 162 7.61 4.99 -4.15
CA ASP A 162 7.19 4.45 -2.86
C ASP A 162 8.37 4.46 -1.85
N MET A 163 9.30 3.51 -1.96
CA MET A 163 10.43 3.41 -1.07
C MET A 163 11.65 4.13 -1.69
N ILE A 164 12.33 4.96 -0.91
CA ILE A 164 13.58 5.63 -1.31
C ILE A 164 14.67 5.20 -0.33
N VAL A 165 15.79 4.71 -0.87
CA VAL A 165 16.99 4.37 -0.11
C VAL A 165 18.15 5.17 -0.70
N GLN A 166 18.82 5.92 0.14
CA GLN A 166 20.04 6.65 -0.21
C GLN A 166 21.17 6.17 0.68
N ASN A 167 22.26 5.75 0.07
CA ASN A 167 23.49 5.39 0.77
C ASN A 167 24.48 6.54 0.63
N THR A 168 25.04 7.02 1.74
CA THR A 168 26.13 7.97 1.72
C THR A 168 27.46 7.26 1.49
N SER A 169 28.29 7.80 0.61
CA SER A 169 29.67 7.38 0.37
C SER A 169 30.65 8.43 0.87
N ASP A 170 31.80 8.01 1.33
CA ASP A 170 32.89 8.91 1.76
C ASP A 170 33.55 9.69 0.61
N GLU A 171 33.21 9.35 -0.64
CA GLU A 171 33.79 9.96 -1.86
C GLU A 171 32.96 11.14 -2.41
N GLY A 172 31.92 11.62 -1.69
CA GLY A 172 31.07 12.73 -2.14
C GLY A 172 30.08 12.35 -3.26
N VAL A 173 29.88 11.08 -3.49
CA VAL A 173 28.87 10.51 -4.38
C VAL A 173 27.97 9.55 -3.60
N THR A 174 26.74 9.36 -4.05
CA THR A 174 25.78 8.47 -3.41
C THR A 174 25.02 7.67 -4.45
N ASP A 175 24.55 6.49 -4.06
CA ASP A 175 23.59 5.73 -4.86
C ASP A 175 22.19 5.96 -4.31
N ILE A 176 21.27 6.31 -5.19
CA ILE A 176 19.87 6.49 -4.85
C ILE A 176 19.08 5.39 -5.51
N SER A 177 18.46 4.54 -4.69
CA SER A 177 17.54 3.50 -5.13
C SER A 177 16.12 3.85 -4.70
N PHE A 178 15.15 3.60 -5.57
CA PHE A 178 13.74 3.77 -5.23
C PHE A 178 12.89 2.72 -5.92
N THR A 179 11.68 2.50 -5.39
CA THR A 179 10.71 1.62 -6.00
C THR A 179 9.56 2.41 -6.63
N LEU A 180 9.02 1.84 -7.70
CA LEU A 180 7.86 2.36 -8.40
C LEU A 180 7.00 1.18 -8.91
N PRO A 181 5.72 1.40 -9.23
CA PRO A 181 4.89 0.36 -9.82
C PRO A 181 5.51 -0.20 -11.11
N THR A 182 5.54 -1.52 -11.25
CA THR A 182 6.12 -2.19 -12.42
C THR A 182 5.51 -1.70 -13.74
N GLU A 183 4.24 -1.31 -13.73
CA GLU A 183 3.56 -0.71 -14.90
C GLU A 183 4.17 0.62 -15.34
N GLN A 184 4.86 1.33 -14.45
CA GLN A 184 5.48 2.64 -14.68
C GLN A 184 7.00 2.56 -14.86
N MET A 185 7.58 1.35 -14.83
CA MET A 185 9.04 1.18 -14.86
C MET A 185 9.69 1.74 -16.12
N GLU A 186 9.13 1.49 -17.30
CA GLU A 186 9.72 1.98 -18.56
C GLU A 186 9.77 3.52 -18.60
N ILE A 187 8.67 4.17 -18.22
CA ILE A 187 8.60 5.64 -18.14
C ILE A 187 9.60 6.16 -17.10
N GLY A 188 9.63 5.54 -15.92
CA GLY A 188 10.56 5.92 -14.86
C GLY A 188 12.01 5.79 -15.27
N LYS A 189 12.37 4.71 -15.99
CA LYS A 189 13.71 4.47 -16.53
C LYS A 189 14.11 5.54 -17.54
N GLU A 190 13.26 5.85 -18.51
CA GLU A 190 13.54 6.87 -19.52
C GLU A 190 13.79 8.24 -18.88
N ILE A 191 12.96 8.64 -17.92
CA ILE A 191 13.13 9.88 -17.18
C ILE A 191 14.46 9.88 -16.43
N MET A 192 14.79 8.80 -15.75
CA MET A 192 16.02 8.72 -14.96
C MET A 192 17.28 8.73 -15.83
N MET A 193 17.24 8.14 -17.01
CA MET A 193 18.39 8.22 -17.95
C MET A 193 18.66 9.66 -18.39
N SER A 194 17.61 10.47 -18.65
CA SER A 194 17.76 11.88 -18.96
C SER A 194 18.31 12.68 -17.78
N VAL A 195 17.70 12.49 -16.60
CA VAL A 195 18.10 13.19 -15.36
C VAL A 195 19.53 12.84 -14.96
N ALA A 196 19.93 11.56 -15.02
CA ALA A 196 21.29 11.14 -14.69
C ALA A 196 22.34 11.86 -15.55
N SER A 197 22.06 12.01 -16.85
CA SER A 197 22.93 12.77 -17.75
C SER A 197 23.02 14.26 -17.38
N GLU A 198 21.91 14.88 -16.96
CA GLU A 198 21.87 16.29 -16.58
C GLU A 198 22.61 16.60 -15.30
N ILE A 199 22.50 15.72 -14.28
CA ILE A 199 23.12 15.91 -12.96
C ILE A 199 24.56 15.37 -12.89
N GLY A 200 25.04 14.73 -13.96
CA GLY A 200 26.36 14.10 -13.99
C GLY A 200 26.46 12.84 -13.10
N ALA A 201 25.34 12.13 -12.93
CA ALA A 201 25.32 10.84 -12.26
C ALA A 201 25.90 9.73 -13.14
N GLY A 202 26.11 8.56 -12.55
CA GLY A 202 26.61 7.37 -13.24
C GLY A 202 25.49 6.59 -13.95
N GLU A 203 25.48 5.29 -13.76
CA GLU A 203 24.58 4.36 -14.45
C GLU A 203 23.18 4.34 -13.81
N VAL A 204 22.15 4.19 -14.64
CA VAL A 204 20.78 3.88 -14.23
C VAL A 204 20.51 2.42 -14.46
N SER A 205 20.27 1.66 -13.40
CA SER A 205 19.91 0.24 -13.46
C SER A 205 18.47 0.02 -12.96
N THR A 206 17.82 -1.01 -13.51
CA THR A 206 16.45 -1.38 -13.16
C THR A 206 16.38 -2.86 -12.83
N ASP A 207 15.52 -3.23 -11.86
CA ASP A 207 15.29 -4.60 -11.45
C ASP A 207 13.79 -4.80 -11.19
N ASP A 208 13.15 -5.66 -11.97
CA ASP A 208 11.73 -6.01 -11.89
C ASP A 208 11.48 -7.35 -11.16
N SER A 209 12.55 -8.00 -10.71
CA SER A 209 12.50 -9.25 -9.97
C SER A 209 12.44 -9.07 -8.46
N VAL A 210 12.19 -7.84 -7.99
CA VAL A 210 12.11 -7.52 -6.56
C VAL A 210 10.70 -7.70 -6.02
N GLY A 211 10.60 -8.07 -4.75
CA GLY A 211 9.36 -8.05 -3.99
C GLY A 211 9.55 -7.27 -2.69
N ARG A 212 8.45 -6.69 -2.22
CA ARG A 212 8.40 -6.02 -0.92
C ARG A 212 7.61 -6.86 0.07
N VAL A 213 8.11 -7.02 1.27
CA VAL A 213 7.40 -7.61 2.39
C VAL A 213 7.30 -6.57 3.49
N SER A 214 6.08 -6.18 3.82
CA SER A 214 5.81 -5.22 4.90
C SER A 214 5.24 -5.94 6.11
N VAL A 215 5.80 -5.66 7.28
CA VAL A 215 5.37 -6.22 8.56
C VAL A 215 4.61 -5.15 9.32
N ILE A 216 3.37 -5.44 9.69
CA ILE A 216 2.46 -4.52 10.37
C ILE A 216 2.33 -4.95 11.83
N GLY A 217 2.45 -4.00 12.74
CA GLY A 217 2.24 -4.24 14.16
C GLY A 217 2.85 -3.16 15.06
N ALA A 218 2.11 -2.75 16.06
CA ALA A 218 2.53 -1.73 17.01
C ALA A 218 3.71 -2.18 17.94
N GLY A 219 3.92 -3.48 18.05
CA GLY A 219 4.90 -4.05 18.98
C GLY A 219 6.35 -3.98 18.51
N MET A 220 6.62 -3.68 17.24
CA MET A 220 8.01 -3.67 16.73
C MET A 220 8.87 -2.58 17.36
N ALA A 221 8.30 -1.41 17.63
CA ALA A 221 9.03 -0.29 18.23
C ALA A 221 9.35 -0.52 19.71
N SER A 222 8.57 -1.34 20.40
CA SER A 222 8.68 -1.57 21.86
C SER A 222 9.35 -2.90 22.22
N ASN A 223 9.55 -3.81 21.25
CA ASN A 223 10.14 -5.13 21.49
C ASN A 223 11.48 -5.29 20.77
N PRO A 224 12.61 -5.17 21.48
CA PRO A 224 13.94 -5.41 20.91
C PRO A 224 14.05 -6.83 20.34
N GLY A 225 14.74 -6.97 19.20
CA GLY A 225 15.02 -8.28 18.59
C GLY A 225 14.02 -8.73 17.52
N VAL A 226 12.85 -8.10 17.40
CA VAL A 226 11.86 -8.45 16.37
C VAL A 226 12.46 -8.33 14.97
N ALA A 227 13.12 -7.21 14.67
CA ALA A 227 13.78 -7.01 13.38
C ALA A 227 14.87 -8.07 13.11
N ALA A 228 15.67 -8.42 14.10
CA ALA A 228 16.69 -9.47 13.98
C ALA A 228 16.07 -10.83 13.63
N THR A 229 14.98 -11.18 14.31
CA THR A 229 14.24 -12.43 14.03
C THR A 229 13.69 -12.45 12.61
N ILE A 230 13.06 -11.36 12.15
CA ILE A 230 12.52 -11.26 10.77
C ILE A 230 13.66 -11.41 9.74
N LEU A 231 14.75 -10.66 9.91
CA LEU A 231 15.88 -10.72 9.00
C LEU A 231 16.54 -12.10 8.98
N SER A 232 16.64 -12.80 10.12
CA SER A 232 17.18 -14.16 10.18
C SER A 232 16.34 -15.16 9.40
N LEU A 233 15.01 -14.94 9.29
CA LEU A 233 14.12 -15.80 8.50
C LEU A 233 14.22 -15.56 6.99
N ILE A 234 14.56 -14.34 6.58
CA ILE A 234 14.71 -13.98 5.16
C ILE A 234 16.05 -14.51 4.59
N HIS A 235 17.07 -14.63 5.41
CA HIS A 235 18.41 -15.06 5.01
C HIS A 235 18.71 -16.57 5.26
N ILE A 236 17.67 -17.39 5.29
CA ILE A 236 17.84 -18.87 5.39
C ILE A 236 18.15 -19.47 4.03
#